data_cf5c2dd7727f77392ec2878bf8fec23b
#
_entry.id   cf5c2dd7727f77392ec2878bf8fec23b
#
_cell.length_a   1.000
_cell.length_b   1.000
_cell.length_c   1.000
_cell.angle_alpha   90.00
_cell.angle_beta   90.00
_cell.angle_gamma   90.00
#
_symmetry.space_group_name_H-M   'P 1'
#
loop_
_entity.id
_entity.type
_entity.pdbx_description
1 polymer ?
#
loop_
_entity_poly.entity_id
_entity_poly.type
_entity_poly.pdbx_seq_one_letter_code
_entity_poly.pdbx_strand_id
1 'polypeptide(L)'
;MKPETVLSWQRTRIKRFWTFEHAPTKRGRKPVATDVKNLILSMKNDNLLWGVKRIQGELLKLDISLSTKTIRKILQDFRRRGMVQSSLTWKNFLQAQIQFIYAMDFFTVDTMLGKRFYVFAIISHKTREIVRFAITENPTREFVRQQLMLLSETIASGVYLIHDNALMFNMDFLAYNLVSIKTGVEAPNMNSIMERFFRTVRREALDNFLLTGKSQVRRSWMSISLSTTASDHIRGFSKEFRGLVKQKEWLVPSARAPF
;
A
#
# COMPACT_ATOMS: atom_id res chain seq x y z
N MET A 1 24.70 -71.25 -19.99
CA MET A 1 23.75 -70.44 -19.21
C MET A 1 24.44 -69.11 -18.94
N LYS A 2 23.78 -68.00 -19.22
CA LYS A 2 24.41 -66.66 -18.99
C LYS A 2 24.31 -66.26 -17.50
N PRO A 3 25.35 -65.64 -16.93
CA PRO A 3 25.34 -65.27 -15.50
C PRO A 3 24.14 -64.35 -15.09
N GLU A 4 23.67 -63.55 -16.01
CA GLU A 4 22.54 -62.66 -15.79
C GLU A 4 21.21 -63.40 -15.55
N THR A 5 21.05 -64.59 -16.14
CA THR A 5 19.87 -65.44 -15.96
C THR A 5 19.79 -65.98 -14.51
N VAL A 6 20.92 -66.38 -13.94
CA VAL A 6 21.01 -66.82 -12.55
C VAL A 6 20.74 -65.69 -11.57
N LEU A 7 21.30 -64.54 -11.84
CA LEU A 7 21.06 -63.31 -11.03
C LEU A 7 19.61 -62.86 -11.09
N SER A 8 18.96 -62.93 -12.25
CA SER A 8 17.53 -62.65 -12.42
C SER A 8 16.64 -63.57 -11.60
N TRP A 9 16.94 -64.93 -11.63
CA TRP A 9 16.21 -65.90 -10.81
C TRP A 9 16.40 -65.64 -9.32
N GLN A 10 17.62 -65.35 -8.90
CA GLN A 10 17.91 -65.06 -7.50
C GLN A 10 17.18 -63.77 -7.03
N ARG A 11 17.17 -62.70 -7.82
CA ARG A 11 16.42 -61.48 -7.54
C ARG A 11 14.91 -61.72 -7.44
N THR A 12 14.36 -62.52 -8.34
CA THR A 12 12.93 -62.85 -8.34
C THR A 12 12.57 -63.71 -7.13
N ARG A 13 13.45 -64.68 -6.75
CA ARG A 13 13.28 -65.56 -5.58
C ARG A 13 13.36 -64.71 -4.27
N ILE A 14 14.35 -63.83 -4.14
CA ILE A 14 14.48 -62.93 -3.01
C ILE A 14 13.26 -62.03 -2.90
N LYS A 15 12.83 -61.44 -4.00
CA LYS A 15 11.65 -60.57 -4.02
C LYS A 15 10.38 -61.32 -3.57
N ARG A 16 10.14 -62.55 -4.02
CA ARG A 16 9.02 -63.37 -3.57
C ARG A 16 9.11 -63.73 -2.09
N PHE A 17 10.28 -64.11 -1.59
CA PHE A 17 10.47 -64.57 -0.22
C PHE A 17 10.40 -63.43 0.81
N TRP A 18 10.88 -62.19 0.45
CA TRP A 18 10.93 -61.04 1.34
C TRP A 18 9.79 -60.03 1.10
N THR A 19 8.92 -60.22 0.10
CA THR A 19 7.73 -59.39 -0.07
C THR A 19 6.58 -60.03 0.74
N PHE A 20 6.38 -59.51 1.93
CA PHE A 20 5.22 -59.86 2.72
C PHE A 20 3.98 -59.24 2.08
N GLU A 21 3.05 -60.05 1.58
CA GLU A 21 1.73 -59.66 1.11
C GLU A 21 0.81 -59.28 2.32
N HIS A 22 1.30 -58.45 3.19
CA HIS A 22 0.41 -57.82 4.15
C HIS A 22 -0.11 -56.55 3.51
N ALA A 23 -1.41 -56.56 3.23
CA ALA A 23 -2.11 -55.32 2.93
C ALA A 23 -1.65 -54.29 3.96
N PRO A 24 -1.16 -53.08 3.55
CA PRO A 24 -0.66 -52.10 4.49
C PRO A 24 -1.80 -51.72 5.40
N THR A 25 -1.85 -52.34 6.59
CA THR A 25 -2.73 -51.86 7.66
C THR A 25 -2.36 -50.43 7.83
N LYS A 26 -3.29 -49.51 7.55
CA LYS A 26 -3.10 -48.07 7.73
C LYS A 26 -2.75 -47.83 9.19
N ARG A 27 -1.48 -48.03 9.54
CA ARG A 27 -0.93 -47.72 10.86
C ARG A 27 -0.87 -46.22 10.97
N GLY A 28 -1.49 -45.66 11.96
CA GLY A 28 -1.50 -44.23 12.20
C GLY A 28 -2.68 -43.79 13.05
N ARG A 29 -2.64 -42.55 13.50
CA ARG A 29 -3.73 -41.92 14.26
C ARG A 29 -4.98 -41.86 13.37
N LYS A 30 -6.12 -42.25 13.94
CA LYS A 30 -7.41 -42.15 13.24
C LYS A 30 -7.62 -40.70 12.74
N PRO A 31 -8.08 -40.50 11.50
CA PRO A 31 -8.36 -39.16 11.01
C PRO A 31 -9.50 -38.51 11.80
N VAL A 32 -9.48 -37.20 11.91
CA VAL A 32 -10.59 -36.45 12.53
C VAL A 32 -11.85 -36.70 11.71
N ALA A 33 -12.97 -36.96 12.40
CA ALA A 33 -14.29 -37.22 11.78
C ALA A 33 -14.67 -36.05 10.85
N THR A 34 -15.37 -36.37 9.78
CA THR A 34 -15.78 -35.38 8.76
C THR A 34 -16.69 -34.33 9.35
N ASP A 35 -17.61 -34.74 10.24
CA ASP A 35 -18.55 -33.83 10.90
C ASP A 35 -17.84 -32.78 11.75
N VAL A 36 -16.80 -33.18 12.48
CA VAL A 36 -15.96 -32.25 13.26
C VAL A 36 -15.18 -31.29 12.35
N LYS A 37 -14.72 -31.75 11.18
CA LYS A 37 -14.09 -30.85 10.20
C LYS A 37 -15.07 -29.82 9.65
N ASN A 38 -16.29 -30.25 9.31
CA ASN A 38 -17.34 -29.37 8.83
C ASN A 38 -17.78 -28.37 9.90
N LEU A 39 -17.86 -28.79 11.16
CA LEU A 39 -18.12 -27.90 12.28
C LEU A 39 -17.03 -26.82 12.44
N ILE A 40 -15.76 -27.20 12.32
CA ILE A 40 -14.64 -26.24 12.33
C ILE A 40 -14.77 -25.24 11.17
N LEU A 41 -15.20 -25.69 10.00
CA LEU A 41 -15.38 -24.84 8.83
C LEU A 41 -16.55 -23.86 9.04
N SER A 42 -17.73 -24.33 9.53
CA SER A 42 -18.87 -23.45 9.81
C SER A 42 -18.51 -22.41 10.87
N MET A 43 -17.91 -22.82 12.01
CA MET A 43 -17.44 -21.89 13.04
C MET A 43 -16.53 -20.81 12.47
N LYS A 44 -15.66 -21.16 11.52
CA LYS A 44 -14.74 -20.20 10.88
C LYS A 44 -15.46 -19.27 9.91
N ASN A 45 -16.40 -19.76 9.12
CA ASN A 45 -17.13 -18.97 8.13
C ASN A 45 -18.16 -18.03 8.79
N ASP A 46 -18.84 -18.51 9.85
CA ASP A 46 -19.80 -17.71 10.61
C ASP A 46 -19.10 -16.63 11.43
N ASN A 47 -17.83 -16.87 11.82
CA ASN A 47 -17.04 -15.96 12.64
C ASN A 47 -15.65 -15.73 12.00
N LEU A 48 -15.59 -14.89 10.99
CA LEU A 48 -14.37 -14.61 10.22
C LEU A 48 -13.18 -14.16 11.07
N LEU A 49 -13.41 -13.52 12.20
CA LEU A 49 -12.37 -13.04 13.10
C LEU A 49 -11.85 -14.10 14.09
N TRP A 50 -12.54 -15.25 14.19
CA TRP A 50 -12.09 -16.27 15.14
C TRP A 50 -10.77 -16.90 14.71
N GLY A 51 -9.80 -16.83 15.63
CA GLY A 51 -8.52 -17.53 15.51
C GLY A 51 -8.61 -19.00 15.96
N VAL A 52 -7.58 -19.77 15.68
CA VAL A 52 -7.50 -21.20 16.01
C VAL A 52 -7.70 -21.47 17.50
N LYS A 53 -7.17 -20.61 18.40
CA LYS A 53 -7.35 -20.75 19.84
C LYS A 53 -8.82 -20.57 20.27
N ARG A 54 -9.54 -19.62 19.67
CA ARG A 54 -10.95 -19.39 19.96
C ARG A 54 -11.80 -20.59 19.51
N ILE A 55 -11.57 -21.08 18.29
CA ILE A 55 -12.25 -22.28 17.77
C ILE A 55 -11.97 -23.49 18.66
N GLN A 56 -10.74 -23.67 19.15
CA GLN A 56 -10.41 -24.73 20.10
C GLN A 56 -11.22 -24.62 21.39
N GLY A 57 -11.35 -23.42 21.94
CA GLY A 57 -12.14 -23.20 23.16
C GLY A 57 -13.63 -23.54 22.97
N GLU A 58 -14.20 -23.20 21.82
CA GLU A 58 -15.60 -23.55 21.53
C GLU A 58 -15.80 -25.06 21.31
N LEU A 59 -14.82 -25.73 20.67
CA LEU A 59 -14.85 -27.20 20.52
C LEU A 59 -14.74 -27.92 21.86
N LEU A 60 -13.93 -27.39 22.80
CA LEU A 60 -13.82 -27.96 24.17
C LEU A 60 -15.16 -27.89 24.92
N LYS A 61 -15.99 -26.86 24.70
CA LYS A 61 -17.34 -26.77 25.28
C LYS A 61 -18.31 -27.82 24.76
N LEU A 62 -17.97 -28.40 23.61
CA LEU A 62 -18.72 -29.49 22.96
C LEU A 62 -18.05 -30.86 23.19
N ASP A 63 -17.18 -30.97 24.21
CA ASP A 63 -16.41 -32.17 24.56
C ASP A 63 -15.51 -32.69 23.43
N ILE A 64 -15.19 -31.84 22.45
CA ILE A 64 -14.29 -32.17 21.33
C ILE A 64 -12.88 -31.64 21.63
N SER A 65 -12.00 -32.55 22.04
CA SER A 65 -10.60 -32.19 22.32
C SER A 65 -9.72 -32.35 21.09
N LEU A 66 -9.28 -31.23 20.51
CA LEU A 66 -8.36 -31.18 19.38
C LEU A 66 -7.21 -30.21 19.67
N SER A 67 -6.02 -30.55 19.21
CA SER A 67 -4.87 -29.64 19.32
C SER A 67 -4.99 -28.47 18.35
N THR A 68 -4.46 -27.30 18.72
CA THR A 68 -4.39 -26.10 17.85
C THR A 68 -3.70 -26.41 16.51
N LYS A 69 -2.68 -27.30 16.54
CA LYS A 69 -1.95 -27.76 15.34
C LYS A 69 -2.87 -28.51 14.37
N THR A 70 -3.75 -29.37 14.90
CA THR A 70 -4.73 -30.13 14.10
C THR A 70 -5.75 -29.20 13.47
N ILE A 71 -6.33 -28.29 14.25
CA ILE A 71 -7.31 -27.29 13.77
C ILE A 71 -6.69 -26.42 12.69
N ARG A 72 -5.43 -25.94 12.88
CA ARG A 72 -4.71 -25.16 11.88
C ARG A 72 -4.54 -25.92 10.57
N LYS A 73 -4.16 -27.19 10.63
CA LYS A 73 -4.00 -28.05 9.43
C LYS A 73 -5.33 -28.21 8.69
N ILE A 74 -6.43 -28.45 9.40
CA ILE A 74 -7.78 -28.57 8.81
C ILE A 74 -8.17 -27.28 8.12
N LEU A 75 -8.01 -26.12 8.77
CA LEU A 75 -8.33 -24.82 8.19
C LEU A 75 -7.43 -24.47 6.99
N GLN A 76 -6.16 -24.88 6.99
CA GLN A 76 -5.28 -24.72 5.83
C GLN A 76 -5.75 -25.54 4.64
N ASP A 77 -6.19 -26.78 4.87
CA ASP A 77 -6.73 -27.64 3.82
C ASP A 77 -7.99 -27.04 3.20
N PHE A 78 -8.92 -26.56 4.04
CA PHE A 78 -10.12 -25.87 3.57
C PHE A 78 -9.81 -24.56 2.82
N ARG A 79 -8.79 -23.81 3.23
CA ARG A 79 -8.34 -22.61 2.49
C ARG A 79 -7.79 -22.96 1.11
N ARG A 80 -7.01 -24.05 0.99
CA ARG A 80 -6.51 -24.52 -0.30
C ARG A 80 -7.64 -24.91 -1.26
N ARG A 81 -8.75 -25.40 -0.72
CA ARG A 81 -9.96 -25.77 -1.47
C ARG A 81 -10.90 -24.58 -1.72
N GLY A 82 -10.56 -23.36 -1.27
CA GLY A 82 -11.40 -22.17 -1.42
C GLY A 82 -12.67 -22.17 -0.56
N MET A 83 -12.78 -23.07 0.44
CA MET A 83 -13.98 -23.21 1.26
C MET A 83 -14.03 -22.28 2.48
N VAL A 84 -12.91 -21.70 2.86
CA VAL A 84 -12.85 -20.69 3.94
C VAL A 84 -13.02 -19.31 3.31
N GLN A 85 -14.08 -18.62 3.72
CA GLN A 85 -14.25 -17.22 3.36
C GLN A 85 -13.02 -16.42 3.85
N SER A 86 -12.38 -15.69 2.95
CA SER A 86 -11.31 -14.79 3.37
C SER A 86 -11.94 -13.65 4.15
N SER A 87 -11.61 -13.53 5.43
CA SER A 87 -11.79 -12.24 6.11
C SER A 87 -11.10 -11.19 5.25
N LEU A 88 -11.72 -10.03 5.09
CA LEU A 88 -11.04 -8.87 4.52
C LEU A 88 -9.70 -8.72 5.26
N THR A 89 -8.62 -9.14 4.62
CA THR A 89 -7.31 -8.95 5.22
C THR A 89 -7.09 -7.46 5.34
N TRP A 90 -6.35 -7.02 6.35
CA TRP A 90 -5.96 -5.61 6.49
C TRP A 90 -5.41 -5.05 5.17
N LYS A 91 -4.69 -5.88 4.43
CA LYS A 91 -4.21 -5.56 3.08
C LYS A 91 -5.35 -5.23 2.11
N ASN A 92 -6.40 -6.08 2.05
CA ASN A 92 -7.54 -5.86 1.14
C ASN A 92 -8.35 -4.63 1.56
N PHE A 93 -8.51 -4.42 2.87
CA PHE A 93 -9.13 -3.21 3.41
C PHE A 93 -8.34 -1.95 3.00
N LEU A 94 -7.03 -1.94 3.23
CA LEU A 94 -6.17 -0.83 2.82
C LEU A 94 -6.21 -0.62 1.30
N GLN A 95 -6.17 -1.69 0.51
CA GLN A 95 -6.26 -1.58 -0.96
C GLN A 95 -7.58 -0.97 -1.43
N ALA A 96 -8.70 -1.29 -0.75
CA ALA A 96 -9.99 -0.70 -1.07
C ALA A 96 -10.06 0.79 -0.68
N GLN A 97 -9.42 1.18 0.43
CA GLN A 97 -9.46 2.55 0.95
C GLN A 97 -8.36 3.45 0.39
N ILE A 98 -7.27 2.89 -0.14
CA ILE A 98 -6.09 3.65 -0.57
C ILE A 98 -6.39 4.72 -1.63
N GLN A 99 -7.45 4.51 -2.41
CA GLN A 99 -7.89 5.46 -3.43
C GLN A 99 -8.43 6.78 -2.86
N PHE A 100 -8.87 6.75 -1.60
CA PHE A 100 -9.41 7.92 -0.89
C PHE A 100 -8.37 8.56 0.05
N ILE A 101 -7.14 8.02 0.09
CA ILE A 101 -6.09 8.52 0.98
C ILE A 101 -5.11 9.39 0.21
N TYR A 102 -4.94 10.60 0.70
CA TYR A 102 -3.96 11.57 0.22
C TYR A 102 -3.05 11.99 1.38
N ALA A 103 -1.86 12.43 1.08
CA ALA A 103 -0.96 13.04 2.05
C ALA A 103 -0.59 14.44 1.58
N MET A 104 -0.47 15.37 2.52
CA MET A 104 0.02 16.71 2.24
C MET A 104 1.14 17.09 3.20
N ASP A 105 2.06 17.89 2.69
CA ASP A 105 3.18 18.35 3.48
C ASP A 105 3.87 19.55 2.80
N PHE A 106 4.72 20.24 3.57
CA PHE A 106 5.62 21.28 3.09
C PHE A 106 7.07 20.80 3.10
N PHE A 107 7.81 21.18 2.10
CA PHE A 107 9.26 21.14 2.20
C PHE A 107 9.88 22.47 1.80
N THR A 108 11.09 22.74 2.31
CA THR A 108 11.78 24.00 2.10
C THR A 108 12.82 23.88 0.99
N VAL A 109 12.94 24.96 0.22
CA VAL A 109 13.95 25.13 -0.81
C VAL A 109 14.65 26.45 -0.58
N ASP A 110 15.93 26.42 -0.27
CA ASP A 110 16.75 27.59 -0.11
C ASP A 110 17.42 27.94 -1.46
N THR A 111 17.39 29.23 -1.81
CA THR A 111 18.03 29.72 -3.04
C THR A 111 19.42 30.25 -2.75
N MET A 112 20.25 30.38 -3.79
CA MET A 112 21.58 31.00 -3.67
C MET A 112 21.55 32.43 -3.13
N LEU A 113 20.45 33.15 -3.36
CA LEU A 113 20.27 34.52 -2.88
C LEU A 113 19.77 34.57 -1.42
N GLY A 114 19.80 33.46 -0.69
CA GLY A 114 19.36 33.39 0.72
C GLY A 114 17.84 33.46 0.92
N LYS A 115 17.03 33.42 -0.14
CA LYS A 115 15.59 33.35 -0.02
C LYS A 115 15.11 31.91 0.17
N ARG A 116 14.21 31.74 1.13
CA ARG A 116 13.58 30.43 1.41
C ARG A 116 12.20 30.38 0.79
N PHE A 117 11.94 29.33 0.04
CA PHE A 117 10.62 29.00 -0.50
C PHE A 117 10.08 27.76 0.17
N TYR A 118 8.78 27.77 0.42
CA TYR A 118 8.03 26.62 0.91
C TYR A 118 7.22 26.01 -0.23
N VAL A 119 7.45 24.76 -0.47
CA VAL A 119 6.75 24.01 -1.51
C VAL A 119 5.71 23.12 -0.83
N PHE A 120 4.46 23.44 -1.08
CA PHE A 120 3.32 22.66 -0.65
C PHE A 120 3.01 21.61 -1.70
N ALA A 121 2.79 20.36 -1.29
CA ALA A 121 2.40 19.31 -2.20
C ALA A 121 1.36 18.38 -1.57
N ILE A 122 0.47 17.85 -2.40
CA ILE A 122 -0.51 16.84 -2.03
C ILE A 122 -0.34 15.66 -2.99
N ILE A 123 -0.12 14.44 -2.45
CA ILE A 123 0.09 13.22 -3.18
C ILE A 123 -1.05 12.21 -2.95
N SER A 124 -1.51 11.55 -4.00
CA SER A 124 -2.41 10.42 -3.89
C SER A 124 -1.65 9.16 -3.45
N HIS A 125 -2.14 8.47 -2.44
CA HIS A 125 -1.54 7.20 -2.00
C HIS A 125 -1.73 6.06 -3.01
N LYS A 126 -2.80 6.08 -3.79
CA LYS A 126 -3.11 5.06 -4.79
C LYS A 126 -2.18 5.16 -6.00
N THR A 127 -2.15 6.34 -6.63
CA THR A 127 -1.44 6.55 -7.90
C THR A 127 0.00 7.01 -7.70
N ARG A 128 0.35 7.49 -6.51
CA ARG A 128 1.62 8.15 -6.19
C ARG A 128 1.82 9.45 -6.97
N GLU A 129 0.74 10.02 -7.43
CA GLU A 129 0.72 11.25 -8.21
C GLU A 129 0.57 12.48 -7.33
N ILE A 130 1.26 13.56 -7.71
CA ILE A 130 1.01 14.86 -7.12
C ILE A 130 -0.28 15.41 -7.69
N VAL A 131 -1.28 15.53 -6.83
CA VAL A 131 -2.59 16.07 -7.19
C VAL A 131 -2.58 17.59 -7.13
N ARG A 132 -1.80 18.14 -6.21
CA ARG A 132 -1.67 19.58 -6.02
C ARG A 132 -0.26 19.96 -5.63
N PHE A 133 0.17 21.14 -6.12
CA PHE A 133 1.48 21.70 -5.86
C PHE A 133 1.40 23.23 -5.88
N ALA A 134 2.02 23.87 -4.91
CA ALA A 134 2.10 25.31 -4.85
C ALA A 134 3.38 25.78 -4.13
N ILE A 135 3.90 26.95 -4.50
CA ILE A 135 5.11 27.53 -3.91
C ILE A 135 4.75 28.87 -3.24
N THR A 136 5.17 29.05 -2.00
CA THR A 136 4.99 30.29 -1.25
C THR A 136 6.27 30.69 -0.52
N GLU A 137 6.41 31.97 -0.22
CA GLU A 137 7.44 32.47 0.68
C GLU A 137 6.94 32.44 2.14
N ASN A 138 5.63 32.52 2.32
CA ASN A 138 4.98 32.53 3.63
C ASN A 138 3.94 31.40 3.72
N PRO A 139 4.23 30.28 4.42
CA PRO A 139 3.32 29.17 4.59
C PRO A 139 2.28 29.50 5.67
N THR A 140 1.28 30.29 5.31
CA THR A 140 0.20 30.69 6.22
C THR A 140 -0.97 29.72 6.18
N ARG A 141 -1.84 29.78 7.19
CA ARG A 141 -3.08 29.00 7.23
C ARG A 141 -4.00 29.35 6.06
N GLU A 142 -4.06 30.61 5.68
CA GLU A 142 -4.86 31.13 4.57
C GLU A 142 -4.37 30.55 3.24
N PHE A 143 -3.06 30.45 3.07
CA PHE A 143 -2.48 29.80 1.89
C PHE A 143 -2.90 28.33 1.82
N VAL A 144 -2.82 27.59 2.92
CA VAL A 144 -3.25 26.16 2.96
C VAL A 144 -4.75 26.07 2.66
N ARG A 145 -5.58 26.92 3.27
CA ARG A 145 -7.02 26.99 3.03
C ARG A 145 -7.33 27.16 1.54
N GLN A 146 -6.66 28.07 0.87
CA GLN A 146 -6.82 28.27 -0.57
C GLN A 146 -6.45 27.01 -1.37
N GLN A 147 -5.35 26.33 -0.99
CA GLN A 147 -4.97 25.10 -1.68
C GLN A 147 -5.96 23.96 -1.46
N LEU A 148 -6.55 23.84 -0.27
CA LEU A 148 -7.58 22.84 0.04
C LEU A 148 -8.91 23.14 -0.69
N MET A 149 -9.30 24.40 -0.80
CA MET A 149 -10.47 24.80 -1.58
C MET A 149 -10.33 24.38 -3.04
N LEU A 150 -9.19 24.69 -3.65
CA LEU A 150 -8.91 24.30 -5.03
C LEU A 150 -8.75 22.76 -5.20
N LEU A 151 -8.36 22.04 -4.15
CA LEU A 151 -8.32 20.59 -4.15
C LEU A 151 -9.72 20.00 -4.14
N SER A 152 -10.62 20.53 -3.29
CA SER A 152 -12.00 20.06 -3.17
C SER A 152 -12.82 20.19 -4.45
N GLU A 153 -12.43 21.07 -5.37
CA GLU A 153 -13.03 21.21 -6.70
C GLU A 153 -12.60 20.08 -7.67
N THR A 154 -11.46 19.42 -7.39
CA THR A 154 -10.84 18.46 -8.31
C THR A 154 -10.94 17.02 -7.88
N ILE A 155 -11.20 16.75 -6.61
CA ILE A 155 -11.27 15.39 -6.04
C ILE A 155 -12.66 15.06 -5.53
N ALA A 156 -12.94 13.76 -5.39
CA ALA A 156 -14.19 13.29 -4.80
C ALA A 156 -14.33 13.75 -3.34
N SER A 157 -15.56 13.93 -2.88
CA SER A 157 -15.85 14.25 -1.48
C SER A 157 -15.52 13.10 -0.54
N GLY A 158 -15.22 13.39 0.73
CA GLY A 158 -15.01 12.39 1.76
C GLY A 158 -13.65 11.68 1.71
N VAL A 159 -12.64 12.29 1.09
CA VAL A 159 -11.29 11.74 1.08
C VAL A 159 -10.55 12.05 2.38
N TYR A 160 -9.64 11.16 2.73
CA TYR A 160 -8.78 11.26 3.90
C TYR A 160 -7.47 11.98 3.55
N LEU A 161 -7.13 13.00 4.31
CA LEU A 161 -5.93 13.79 4.09
C LEU A 161 -4.99 13.66 5.29
N ILE A 162 -3.87 12.98 5.09
CA ILE A 162 -2.83 12.79 6.10
C ILE A 162 -1.92 14.00 6.11
N HIS A 163 -1.66 14.56 7.29
CA HIS A 163 -0.75 15.70 7.49
C HIS A 163 -0.10 15.65 8.87
N ASP A 164 0.95 16.44 9.07
CA ASP A 164 1.58 16.62 10.37
C ASP A 164 0.75 17.50 11.32
N ASN A 165 1.27 17.71 12.54
CA ASN A 165 0.63 18.53 13.57
C ASN A 165 1.02 20.01 13.48
N ALA A 166 1.54 20.52 12.36
CA ALA A 166 1.91 21.91 12.23
C ALA A 166 0.69 22.85 12.41
N LEU A 167 0.89 23.97 13.07
CA LEU A 167 -0.18 24.94 13.39
C LEU A 167 -0.95 25.44 12.17
N MET A 168 -0.29 25.48 11.00
CA MET A 168 -0.91 25.90 9.74
C MET A 168 -1.98 24.93 9.24
N PHE A 169 -1.95 23.67 9.70
CA PHE A 169 -2.95 22.65 9.38
C PHE A 169 -4.07 22.55 10.43
N ASN A 170 -4.04 23.39 11.47
CA ASN A 170 -5.10 23.41 12.47
C ASN A 170 -6.30 24.21 11.97
N MET A 171 -7.15 23.57 11.16
CA MET A 171 -8.35 24.17 10.56
C MET A 171 -9.46 23.11 10.42
N ASP A 172 -10.66 23.55 10.09
CA ASP A 172 -11.78 22.66 9.79
C ASP A 172 -11.67 22.13 8.35
N PHE A 173 -11.31 20.86 8.22
CA PHE A 173 -11.22 20.17 6.92
C PHE A 173 -12.58 19.74 6.40
N LEU A 174 -13.57 19.56 7.27
CA LEU A 174 -14.92 19.15 6.87
C LEU A 174 -15.60 20.22 6.01
N ALA A 175 -15.25 21.51 6.21
CA ALA A 175 -15.71 22.59 5.35
C ALA A 175 -15.33 22.43 3.88
N TYR A 176 -14.35 21.57 3.57
CA TYR A 176 -13.88 21.24 2.21
C TYR A 176 -14.25 19.81 1.80
N ASN A 177 -15.16 19.16 2.52
CA ASN A 177 -15.50 17.73 2.34
C ASN A 177 -14.29 16.79 2.48
N LEU A 178 -13.30 17.15 3.29
CA LEU A 178 -12.08 16.41 3.56
C LEU A 178 -12.07 15.91 4.99
N VAL A 179 -11.50 14.72 5.21
CA VAL A 179 -11.32 14.14 6.55
C VAL A 179 -9.85 14.24 6.94
N SER A 180 -9.56 15.02 7.97
CA SER A 180 -8.19 15.20 8.49
C SER A 180 -7.73 13.96 9.26
N ILE A 181 -6.53 13.45 8.92
CA ILE A 181 -5.80 12.45 9.69
C ILE A 181 -4.44 13.03 10.09
N LYS A 182 -4.31 13.35 11.38
CA LYS A 182 -3.04 13.82 11.93
C LYS A 182 -2.06 12.66 12.11
N THR A 183 -0.82 12.85 11.71
CA THR A 183 0.24 11.87 12.00
C THR A 183 0.50 11.82 13.50
N GLY A 184 0.54 10.61 14.09
CA GLY A 184 0.89 10.43 15.50
C GLY A 184 2.36 10.72 15.74
N VAL A 185 2.69 11.18 16.96
CA VAL A 185 4.08 11.48 17.37
C VAL A 185 4.99 10.24 17.25
N GLU A 186 4.44 9.03 17.37
CA GLU A 186 5.17 7.75 17.30
C GLU A 186 4.90 6.98 15.99
N ALA A 187 4.29 7.58 14.99
CA ALA A 187 3.96 6.92 13.72
C ALA A 187 4.63 7.60 12.50
N PRO A 188 5.96 7.66 12.42
CA PRO A 188 6.70 8.29 11.33
C PRO A 188 6.37 7.69 9.96
N ASN A 189 5.93 6.43 9.93
CA ASN A 189 5.61 5.73 8.69
C ASN A 189 4.32 6.23 7.99
N MET A 190 3.47 7.00 8.67
CA MET A 190 2.21 7.48 8.07
C MET A 190 2.44 8.45 6.92
N ASN A 191 3.50 9.27 6.97
CA ASN A 191 3.86 10.21 5.90
C ASN A 191 5.06 9.77 5.05
N SER A 192 5.49 8.52 5.20
CA SER A 192 6.69 7.98 4.53
C SER A 192 6.67 8.10 3.00
N ILE A 193 5.49 8.16 2.40
CA ILE A 193 5.31 8.34 0.95
C ILE A 193 5.73 9.74 0.55
N MET A 194 5.27 10.76 1.29
CA MET A 194 5.60 12.15 1.02
C MET A 194 7.09 12.42 1.29
N GLU A 195 7.64 11.90 2.40
CA GLU A 195 9.06 12.01 2.71
C GLU A 195 9.95 11.41 1.61
N ARG A 196 9.59 10.21 1.14
CA ARG A 196 10.31 9.56 0.04
C ARG A 196 10.23 10.39 -1.24
N PHE A 197 9.07 10.92 -1.54
CA PHE A 197 8.84 11.76 -2.69
C PHE A 197 9.72 13.02 -2.62
N PHE A 198 9.69 13.75 -1.50
CA PHE A 198 10.53 14.96 -1.33
C PHE A 198 12.03 14.66 -1.40
N ARG A 199 12.47 13.52 -0.84
CA ARG A 199 13.86 13.08 -0.96
C ARG A 199 14.26 12.84 -2.43
N THR A 200 13.39 12.23 -3.22
CA THR A 200 13.63 11.99 -4.65
C THR A 200 13.70 13.32 -5.41
N VAL A 201 12.73 14.21 -5.20
CA VAL A 201 12.70 15.54 -5.83
C VAL A 201 13.95 16.35 -5.50
N ARG A 202 14.38 16.35 -4.23
CA ARG A 202 15.57 17.05 -3.80
C ARG A 202 16.79 16.52 -4.54
N ARG A 203 17.03 15.20 -4.48
CA ARG A 203 18.21 14.56 -5.07
C ARG A 203 18.26 14.67 -6.60
N GLU A 204 17.11 14.54 -7.27
CA GLU A 204 17.06 14.46 -8.73
C GLU A 204 16.99 15.81 -9.42
N ALA A 205 16.50 16.84 -8.73
CA ALA A 205 16.34 18.14 -9.34
C ALA A 205 16.88 19.32 -8.54
N LEU A 206 16.56 19.41 -7.26
CA LEU A 206 16.86 20.66 -6.55
C LEU A 206 18.34 20.78 -6.21
N ASP A 207 18.98 19.66 -5.83
CA ASP A 207 20.41 19.64 -5.44
C ASP A 207 21.35 19.80 -6.65
N ASN A 208 20.84 19.56 -7.87
CA ASN A 208 21.63 19.64 -9.10
C ASN A 208 21.54 21.01 -9.79
N PHE A 209 20.73 21.95 -9.30
CA PHE A 209 20.53 23.25 -9.91
C PHE A 209 20.78 24.38 -8.94
N LEU A 210 21.42 25.44 -9.42
CA LEU A 210 21.57 26.69 -8.71
C LEU A 210 20.26 27.47 -8.81
N LEU A 211 19.46 27.39 -7.74
CA LEU A 211 18.16 28.03 -7.70
C LEU A 211 18.31 29.51 -7.30
N THR A 212 17.92 30.44 -8.15
CA THR A 212 17.97 31.88 -7.89
C THR A 212 16.63 32.48 -7.51
N GLY A 213 15.52 31.80 -7.84
CA GLY A 213 14.18 32.34 -7.54
C GLY A 213 13.03 31.37 -7.78
N LYS A 214 11.83 31.82 -7.42
CA LYS A 214 10.55 31.07 -7.46
C LYS A 214 10.28 30.43 -8.83
N SER A 215 10.57 31.16 -9.92
CA SER A 215 10.34 30.68 -11.29
C SER A 215 11.23 29.48 -11.65
N GLN A 216 12.45 29.42 -11.14
CA GLN A 216 13.35 28.30 -11.35
C GLN A 216 12.93 27.09 -10.49
N VAL A 217 12.61 27.30 -9.22
CA VAL A 217 12.04 26.23 -8.37
C VAL A 217 10.83 25.59 -9.07
N ARG A 218 9.96 26.41 -9.66
CA ARG A 218 8.80 25.94 -10.40
C ARG A 218 9.18 25.17 -11.66
N ARG A 219 10.15 25.65 -12.44
CA ARG A 219 10.62 24.95 -13.66
C ARG A 219 11.28 23.64 -13.34
N SER A 220 12.18 23.61 -12.35
CA SER A 220 12.85 22.39 -11.90
C SER A 220 11.83 21.36 -11.43
N TRP A 221 10.81 21.78 -10.68
CA TRP A 221 9.71 20.93 -10.28
C TRP A 221 8.94 20.36 -11.48
N MET A 222 8.57 21.20 -12.44
CA MET A 222 7.85 20.76 -13.66
C MET A 222 8.69 19.79 -14.51
N SER A 223 9.99 20.01 -14.61
CA SER A 223 10.92 19.14 -15.34
C SER A 223 10.93 17.72 -14.75
N ILE A 224 10.96 17.59 -13.42
CA ILE A 224 10.89 16.27 -12.76
C ILE A 224 9.55 15.61 -13.02
N SER A 225 8.49 16.37 -12.97
CA SER A 225 7.15 15.85 -13.19
C SER A 225 6.96 15.27 -14.59
N LEU A 226 7.70 15.80 -15.57
CA LEU A 226 7.69 15.32 -16.95
C LEU A 226 8.66 14.15 -17.16
N SER A 227 9.84 14.15 -16.52
CA SER A 227 10.85 13.10 -16.65
C SER A 227 10.50 11.84 -15.86
N THR A 228 9.80 11.97 -14.75
CA THR A 228 9.39 10.87 -13.90
C THR A 228 8.27 10.01 -14.52
N THR A 229 7.69 10.46 -15.62
CA THR A 229 6.77 9.65 -16.45
C THR A 229 7.50 8.49 -17.16
N ALA A 230 8.83 8.50 -17.20
CA ALA A 230 9.66 7.52 -17.91
C ALA A 230 10.29 6.45 -17.00
N SER A 231 10.34 6.62 -15.69
CA SER A 231 10.87 5.59 -14.78
C SER A 231 9.82 5.13 -13.77
N ASP A 232 9.67 3.83 -13.65
CA ASP A 232 8.59 3.09 -12.99
C ASP A 232 8.36 3.33 -11.47
N HIS A 233 8.96 4.34 -10.86
CA HIS A 233 8.88 4.56 -9.41
C HIS A 233 8.15 5.81 -8.94
N ILE A 234 7.86 6.75 -9.82
CA ILE A 234 7.01 7.91 -9.53
C ILE A 234 6.13 8.16 -10.76
N ARG A 235 5.19 7.29 -11.01
CA ARG A 235 4.13 7.54 -11.98
C ARG A 235 3.18 8.55 -11.38
N GLY A 236 3.19 9.77 -11.93
CA GLY A 236 2.02 10.46 -11.65
C GLY A 236 2.02 11.97 -11.65
N PHE A 237 1.95 12.53 -12.82
CA PHE A 237 1.20 13.77 -13.00
C PHE A 237 -0.05 13.46 -13.80
N SER A 238 -1.21 13.82 -13.26
CA SER A 238 -2.46 13.56 -13.94
C SER A 238 -2.49 14.27 -15.31
N LYS A 239 -3.18 13.67 -16.29
CA LYS A 239 -3.39 14.25 -17.62
C LYS A 239 -3.98 15.66 -17.55
N GLU A 240 -4.76 15.96 -16.50
CA GLU A 240 -5.38 17.27 -16.26
C GLU A 240 -4.34 18.34 -15.93
N PHE A 241 -3.29 18.01 -15.15
CA PHE A 241 -2.23 18.97 -14.87
C PHE A 241 -1.43 19.32 -16.12
N ARG A 242 -1.26 18.38 -17.05
CA ARG A 242 -0.68 18.66 -18.38
C ARG A 242 -1.56 19.58 -19.22
N GLY A 243 -2.88 19.48 -19.09
CA GLY A 243 -3.84 20.38 -19.74
C GLY A 243 -3.76 21.80 -19.19
N LEU A 244 -3.68 21.96 -17.87
CA LEU A 244 -3.54 23.25 -17.20
C LEU A 244 -2.22 23.95 -17.52
N VAL A 245 -1.13 23.20 -17.66
CA VAL A 245 0.18 23.77 -18.07
C VAL A 245 0.11 24.26 -19.52
N LYS A 246 -0.52 23.52 -20.44
CA LYS A 246 -0.70 23.96 -21.84
C LYS A 246 -1.62 25.19 -21.96
N GLN A 247 -2.66 25.29 -21.14
CA GLN A 247 -3.55 26.46 -21.18
C GLN A 247 -2.93 27.75 -20.63
N LYS A 248 -1.90 27.68 -19.76
CA LYS A 248 -1.24 28.87 -19.19
C LYS A 248 -0.04 29.38 -19.99
N GLU A 249 0.42 28.69 -20.99
CA GLU A 249 1.46 29.22 -21.91
C GLU A 249 0.99 30.42 -22.74
N TRP A 250 -0.31 30.67 -22.81
CA TRP A 250 -0.90 31.81 -23.54
C TRP A 250 -1.04 33.09 -22.71
N LEU A 251 -0.64 33.12 -21.45
CA LEU A 251 -0.77 34.26 -20.54
C LEU A 251 0.56 34.87 -20.08
N VAL A 252 1.59 34.81 -20.93
CA VAL A 252 2.76 35.66 -20.76
C VAL A 252 2.58 36.84 -21.71
N PRO A 253 2.31 38.07 -21.21
CA PRO A 253 2.39 39.26 -22.04
C PRO A 253 3.83 39.36 -22.53
N SER A 254 4.04 39.35 -23.82
CA SER A 254 5.31 39.77 -24.44
C SER A 254 5.56 41.24 -24.03
N ALA A 255 6.37 41.45 -23.02
CA ALA A 255 6.96 42.77 -22.78
C ALA A 255 7.91 43.04 -23.95
N ARG A 256 7.38 43.65 -25.02
CA ARG A 256 8.19 44.39 -25.96
C ARG A 256 8.67 45.63 -25.21
N ALA A 257 9.98 45.71 -25.02
CA ALA A 257 10.64 46.95 -24.66
C ALA A 257 10.42 47.95 -25.83
N PRO A 258 10.03 49.19 -25.55
CA PRO A 258 10.24 50.26 -26.49
C PRO A 258 11.63 50.87 -26.26
N PHE A 259 12.35 51.01 -27.34
CA PHE A 259 13.53 51.88 -27.62
C PHE A 259 14.50 52.18 -26.51
#